data_7fd328eb38a691bea7e10b3e4abdcfc0
#
_entry.id   7fd328eb38a691bea7e10b3e4abdcfc0
#
_cell.length_a   1.000
_cell.length_b   1.000
_cell.length_c   1.000
_cell.angle_alpha   90.00
_cell.angle_beta   90.00
_cell.angle_gamma   90.00
#
_symmetry.space_group_name_H-M   'P 1'
#
loop_
_entity.id
_entity.type
_entity.pdbx_description
1 polymer ?
#
loop_
_entity_poly.entity_id
_entity_poly.type
_entity_poly.pdbx_seq_one_letter_code
_entity_poly.pdbx_strand_id
1 'polypeptide(L)'
;MTYCVATMIDAGIVFASDSRTNAGIDNISTFRKMRTFERSGDRVLAMVNSGNLAITQATINHLEQAIRRNIEPNLISVFSMYDVAELIGAALREVRHRDGPFLQENNVDCSASFIVGGQIAGENQRLFMVYSEGNFIEATAETPYFQIGEVKYGKPIIDRVIKDDTCMDDAIKCVLVSFDSTMRSNLSVGMPIDLACYHRNSLQLGHIHRFDDQDPYMQRLRLSWGEGVRRAFAQLPNFEW
;
A
#
# COMPACT_ATOMS: atom_id res chain seq x y z
N MET A 1 10.59 -7.72 -6.42
CA MET A 1 10.33 -6.72 -5.35
C MET A 1 8.98 -6.08 -5.57
N THR A 2 8.49 -5.33 -4.66
CA THR A 2 7.15 -4.70 -4.66
C THR A 2 7.32 -3.28 -4.13
N TYR A 3 6.46 -2.36 -4.51
CA TYR A 3 6.30 -1.09 -3.83
C TYR A 3 4.83 -0.84 -3.53
N CYS A 4 4.51 -0.66 -2.26
CA CYS A 4 3.19 -0.24 -1.83
C CYS A 4 3.31 0.95 -0.87
N VAL A 5 2.34 1.84 -0.92
CA VAL A 5 2.25 3.01 -0.05
C VAL A 5 0.80 3.29 0.31
N ALA A 6 0.58 3.75 1.53
CA ALA A 6 -0.67 4.39 1.91
C ALA A 6 -0.38 5.66 2.72
N THR A 7 -1.11 6.72 2.41
CA THR A 7 -1.02 8.01 3.09
C THR A 7 -2.35 8.36 3.73
N MET A 8 -2.33 8.74 5.00
CA MET A 8 -3.50 9.21 5.74
C MET A 8 -3.39 10.72 5.95
N ILE A 9 -4.36 11.46 5.42
CA ILE A 9 -4.47 12.91 5.49
C ILE A 9 -5.82 13.30 6.10
N ASP A 10 -6.04 14.53 6.46
CA ASP A 10 -7.33 14.96 7.03
C ASP A 10 -8.52 14.65 6.13
N ALA A 11 -8.34 14.76 4.81
CA ALA A 11 -9.39 14.50 3.82
C ALA A 11 -9.70 13.01 3.62
N GLY A 12 -8.80 12.08 4.01
CA GLY A 12 -9.00 10.65 3.77
C GLY A 12 -7.71 9.85 3.69
N ILE A 13 -7.76 8.73 2.98
CA ILE A 13 -6.61 7.82 2.82
C ILE A 13 -6.42 7.50 1.34
N VAL A 14 -5.18 7.58 0.87
CA VAL A 14 -4.78 7.15 -0.48
C VAL A 14 -3.93 5.90 -0.37
N PHE A 15 -4.32 4.83 -1.07
CA PHE A 15 -3.57 3.58 -1.17
C PHE A 15 -3.08 3.40 -2.60
N ALA A 16 -1.86 2.92 -2.76
CA ALA A 16 -1.38 2.48 -4.07
C ALA A 16 -0.43 1.28 -3.94
N SER A 17 -0.46 0.41 -4.94
CA SER A 17 0.43 -0.73 -5.06
C SER A 17 0.80 -0.98 -6.52
N ASP A 18 2.04 -1.40 -6.78
CA ASP A 18 2.37 -2.02 -8.04
C ASP A 18 1.72 -3.41 -8.14
N SER A 19 1.66 -3.98 -9.32
CA SER A 19 1.19 -5.37 -9.52
C SER A 19 2.22 -6.27 -10.19
N ARG A 20 3.40 -5.75 -10.52
CA ARG A 20 4.47 -6.58 -11.07
C ARG A 20 4.99 -7.57 -10.04
N THR A 21 5.17 -8.81 -10.45
CA THR A 21 5.76 -9.86 -9.64
C THR A 21 6.79 -10.59 -10.47
N ASN A 22 8.00 -10.72 -9.94
CA ASN A 22 9.12 -11.39 -10.60
C ASN A 22 9.44 -12.68 -9.84
N ALA A 23 9.36 -13.81 -10.53
CA ALA A 23 9.85 -15.09 -10.05
C ALA A 23 11.13 -15.44 -10.85
N GLY A 24 12.26 -14.81 -10.48
CA GLY A 24 13.49 -14.86 -11.24
C GLY A 24 13.59 -13.76 -12.31
N ILE A 25 14.59 -13.85 -13.20
CA ILE A 25 14.92 -12.80 -14.17
C ILE A 25 13.91 -12.76 -15.33
N ASP A 26 13.38 -13.93 -15.73
CA ASP A 26 12.61 -14.08 -16.96
C ASP A 26 11.12 -14.37 -16.75
N ASN A 27 10.66 -14.49 -15.49
CA ASN A 27 9.26 -14.79 -15.19
C ASN A 27 8.57 -13.61 -14.55
N ILE A 28 8.12 -12.68 -15.40
CA ILE A 28 7.35 -11.51 -14.99
C ILE A 28 5.86 -11.86 -15.08
N SER A 29 5.16 -11.72 -13.96
CA SER A 29 3.72 -11.92 -13.85
C SER A 29 3.06 -10.73 -13.20
N THR A 30 1.74 -10.63 -13.34
CA THR A 30 0.95 -9.56 -12.73
C THR A 30 0.01 -10.15 -11.68
N PHE A 31 0.18 -9.72 -10.42
CA PHE A 31 -0.71 -10.08 -9.31
C PHE A 31 -1.17 -8.82 -8.58
N ARG A 32 -2.45 -8.72 -8.34
CA ARG A 32 -3.00 -7.62 -7.52
C ARG A 32 -2.55 -7.77 -6.07
N LYS A 33 -1.94 -6.72 -5.55
CA LYS A 33 -1.45 -6.63 -4.16
C LYS A 33 -2.36 -5.78 -3.28
N MET A 34 -3.42 -5.22 -3.86
CA MET A 34 -4.45 -4.47 -3.17
C MET A 34 -5.72 -5.31 -3.03
N ARG A 35 -6.36 -5.23 -1.86
CA ARG A 35 -7.69 -5.77 -1.56
C ARG A 35 -8.52 -4.72 -0.85
N THR A 36 -9.78 -4.69 -1.17
CA THR A 36 -10.75 -3.78 -0.53
C THR A 36 -11.93 -4.57 -0.01
N PHE A 37 -12.44 -4.17 1.15
CA PHE A 37 -13.63 -4.73 1.77
C PHE A 37 -14.54 -3.57 2.13
N GLU A 38 -15.81 -3.66 1.75
CA GLU A 38 -16.78 -2.61 1.98
C GLU A 38 -18.11 -3.20 2.43
N ARG A 39 -18.68 -2.58 3.45
CA ARG A 39 -20.10 -2.70 3.80
C ARG A 39 -20.64 -1.29 3.90
N SER A 40 -21.35 -0.86 2.87
CA SER A 40 -21.81 0.52 2.72
C SER A 40 -22.51 1.06 3.97
N GLY A 41 -22.09 2.24 4.42
CA GLY A 41 -22.60 2.89 5.62
C GLY A 41 -22.11 2.30 6.94
N ASP A 42 -21.31 1.23 6.90
CA ASP A 42 -20.73 0.59 8.09
C ASP A 42 -19.22 0.64 8.11
N ARG A 43 -18.56 0.17 7.06
CA ARG A 43 -17.09 0.14 7.00
C ARG A 43 -16.52 0.14 5.60
N VAL A 44 -15.32 0.68 5.51
CA VAL A 44 -14.44 0.57 4.35
C VAL A 44 -13.04 0.20 4.84
N LEU A 45 -12.48 -0.84 4.25
CA LEU A 45 -11.13 -1.31 4.51
C LEU A 45 -10.40 -1.45 3.17
N ALA A 46 -9.19 -0.94 3.10
CA ALA A 46 -8.27 -1.24 2.00
C ALA A 46 -6.96 -1.74 2.59
N MET A 47 -6.38 -2.77 1.96
CA MET A 47 -5.08 -3.29 2.33
C MET A 47 -4.19 -3.47 1.11
N VAL A 48 -2.89 -3.26 1.29
CA VAL A 48 -1.84 -3.56 0.31
C VAL A 48 -0.78 -4.44 0.97
N ASN A 49 -0.09 -5.26 0.19
CA ASN A 49 0.85 -6.23 0.73
C ASN A 49 2.15 -6.31 -0.06
N SER A 50 3.21 -6.75 0.60
CA SER A 50 4.51 -7.05 -0.01
C SER A 50 5.15 -8.26 0.67
N GLY A 51 6.15 -8.85 0.01
CA GLY A 51 6.90 -10.01 0.49
C GLY A 51 6.61 -11.28 -0.30
N ASN A 52 6.69 -12.43 0.35
CA ASN A 52 6.45 -13.73 -0.29
C ASN A 52 4.99 -13.82 -0.77
N LEU A 53 4.82 -14.07 -2.07
CA LEU A 53 3.49 -14.09 -2.70
C LEU A 53 2.59 -15.20 -2.16
N ALA A 54 3.14 -16.39 -1.91
CA ALA A 54 2.36 -17.51 -1.37
C ALA A 54 1.86 -17.18 0.04
N ILE A 55 2.71 -16.61 0.89
CA ILE A 55 2.34 -16.21 2.26
C ILE A 55 1.27 -15.10 2.23
N THR A 56 1.46 -14.05 1.40
CA THR A 56 0.49 -12.96 1.31
C THR A 56 -0.86 -13.42 0.78
N GLN A 57 -0.88 -14.26 -0.26
CA GLN A 57 -2.12 -14.83 -0.81
C GLN A 57 -2.81 -15.77 0.18
N ALA A 58 -2.05 -16.64 0.87
CA ALA A 58 -2.61 -17.53 1.88
C ALA A 58 -3.23 -16.75 3.04
N THR A 59 -2.57 -15.68 3.51
CA THR A 59 -3.09 -14.79 4.55
C THR A 59 -4.40 -14.13 4.12
N ILE A 60 -4.44 -13.55 2.91
CA ILE A 60 -5.66 -12.93 2.37
C ILE A 60 -6.78 -13.97 2.23
N ASN A 61 -6.47 -15.15 1.69
CA ASN A 61 -7.46 -16.22 1.54
C ASN A 61 -8.01 -16.70 2.88
N HIS A 62 -7.17 -16.77 3.93
CA HIS A 62 -7.61 -17.11 5.29
C HIS A 62 -8.66 -16.08 5.78
N LEU A 63 -8.37 -14.80 5.66
CA LEU A 63 -9.27 -13.71 6.05
C LEU A 63 -10.58 -13.71 5.22
N GLU A 64 -10.49 -13.87 3.90
CA GLU A 64 -11.68 -13.93 3.02
C GLU A 64 -12.53 -15.17 3.30
N GLN A 65 -11.93 -16.30 3.63
CA GLN A 65 -12.68 -17.51 3.97
C GLN A 65 -13.43 -17.37 5.30
N ALA A 66 -12.85 -16.68 6.30
CA ALA A 66 -13.56 -16.39 7.54
C ALA A 66 -14.84 -15.57 7.24
N ILE A 67 -14.77 -14.56 6.36
CA ILE A 67 -15.94 -13.79 5.94
C ILE A 67 -16.97 -14.71 5.23
N ARG A 68 -16.53 -15.47 4.22
CA ARG A 68 -17.43 -16.33 3.40
C ARG A 68 -18.14 -17.40 4.21
N ARG A 69 -17.48 -17.93 5.25
CA ARG A 69 -18.02 -18.97 6.13
C ARG A 69 -18.72 -18.40 7.35
N ASN A 70 -18.79 -17.08 7.48
CA ASN A 70 -19.33 -16.37 8.64
C ASN A 70 -18.70 -16.84 9.96
N ILE A 71 -17.37 -17.07 9.94
CA ILE A 71 -16.59 -17.40 11.15
C ILE A 71 -16.20 -16.08 11.80
N GLU A 72 -16.56 -15.91 13.04
CA GLU A 72 -16.25 -14.73 13.84
C GLU A 72 -15.11 -14.99 14.83
N PRO A 73 -14.27 -13.96 15.11
CA PRO A 73 -14.26 -12.63 14.51
C PRO A 73 -13.70 -12.64 13.08
N ASN A 74 -14.20 -11.75 12.21
CA ASN A 74 -13.69 -11.55 10.86
C ASN A 74 -13.67 -10.05 10.49
N LEU A 75 -13.07 -9.67 9.35
CA LEU A 75 -12.89 -8.27 8.94
C LEU A 75 -14.20 -7.46 8.84
N ILE A 76 -15.34 -8.14 8.69
CA ILE A 76 -16.67 -7.50 8.57
C ILE A 76 -17.42 -7.48 9.89
N SER A 77 -17.01 -8.27 10.90
CA SER A 77 -17.71 -8.37 12.18
C SER A 77 -17.01 -7.66 13.34
N VAL A 78 -15.71 -7.41 13.27
CA VAL A 78 -14.96 -6.71 14.33
C VAL A 78 -15.39 -5.26 14.50
N PHE A 79 -15.16 -4.70 15.69
CA PHE A 79 -15.72 -3.42 16.10
C PHE A 79 -14.78 -2.24 15.90
N SER A 80 -13.48 -2.48 15.68
CA SER A 80 -12.49 -1.42 15.53
C SER A 80 -11.47 -1.71 14.42
N MET A 81 -10.87 -0.64 13.88
CA MET A 81 -9.76 -0.75 12.94
C MET A 81 -8.52 -1.37 13.60
N TYR A 82 -8.37 -1.27 14.93
CA TYR A 82 -7.35 -1.98 15.68
C TYR A 82 -7.54 -3.50 15.60
N ASP A 83 -8.78 -3.98 15.82
CA ASP A 83 -9.11 -5.41 15.71
C ASP A 83 -8.87 -5.93 14.29
N VAL A 84 -9.11 -5.09 13.26
CA VAL A 84 -8.78 -5.43 11.87
C VAL A 84 -7.28 -5.71 11.73
N ALA A 85 -6.41 -4.83 12.26
CA ALA A 85 -4.96 -5.01 12.20
C ALA A 85 -4.51 -6.25 12.99
N GLU A 86 -5.13 -6.51 14.14
CA GLU A 86 -4.87 -7.68 14.96
C GLU A 86 -5.25 -8.98 14.24
N LEU A 87 -6.40 -9.04 13.58
CA LEU A 87 -6.83 -10.19 12.77
C LEU A 87 -5.86 -10.48 11.61
N ILE A 88 -5.40 -9.44 10.91
CA ILE A 88 -4.41 -9.60 9.84
C ILE A 88 -3.11 -10.17 10.41
N GLY A 89 -2.64 -9.62 11.54
CA GLY A 89 -1.43 -10.09 12.21
C GLY A 89 -1.56 -11.55 12.69
N ALA A 90 -2.71 -11.94 13.23
CA ALA A 90 -2.98 -13.31 13.65
C ALA A 90 -3.00 -14.28 12.46
N ALA A 91 -3.71 -13.94 11.39
CA ALA A 91 -3.75 -14.72 10.15
C ALA A 91 -2.36 -14.90 9.53
N LEU A 92 -1.54 -13.84 9.51
CA LEU A 92 -0.18 -13.88 9.02
C LEU A 92 0.70 -14.84 9.85
N ARG A 93 0.61 -14.76 11.19
CA ARG A 93 1.34 -15.69 12.09
C ARG A 93 0.93 -17.13 11.85
N GLU A 94 -0.37 -17.41 11.70
CA GLU A 94 -0.88 -18.77 11.44
C GLU A 94 -0.33 -19.34 10.13
N VAL A 95 -0.40 -18.55 9.04
CA VAL A 95 0.14 -18.96 7.72
C VAL A 95 1.65 -19.18 7.79
N ARG A 96 2.39 -18.26 8.42
CA ARG A 96 3.85 -18.41 8.56
C ARG A 96 4.24 -19.59 9.45
N HIS A 97 3.49 -19.86 10.48
CA HIS A 97 3.74 -21.04 11.33
C HIS A 97 3.53 -22.34 10.55
N ARG A 98 2.52 -22.41 9.71
CA ARG A 98 2.19 -23.56 8.89
C ARG A 98 3.19 -23.77 7.74
N ASP A 99 3.47 -22.72 6.97
CA ASP A 99 4.20 -22.82 5.70
C ASP A 99 5.69 -22.41 5.82
N GLY A 100 6.02 -21.60 6.83
CA GLY A 100 7.37 -21.03 7.01
C GLY A 100 8.47 -22.06 7.14
N PRO A 101 8.34 -23.12 7.95
CA PRO A 101 9.38 -24.14 8.08
C PRO A 101 9.78 -24.76 6.73
N PHE A 102 8.82 -25.09 5.88
CA PHE A 102 9.06 -25.68 4.56
C PHE A 102 9.77 -24.72 3.58
N LEU A 103 9.48 -23.42 3.69
CA LEU A 103 10.15 -22.40 2.89
C LEU A 103 11.60 -22.20 3.37
N GLN A 104 11.83 -22.17 4.68
CA GLN A 104 13.15 -21.99 5.29
C GLN A 104 14.09 -23.16 4.99
N GLU A 105 13.60 -24.41 4.96
CA GLU A 105 14.38 -25.58 4.55
C GLU A 105 14.99 -25.43 3.14
N ASN A 106 14.36 -24.63 2.29
CA ASN A 106 14.81 -24.35 0.94
C ASN A 106 15.44 -22.96 0.78
N ASN A 107 15.77 -22.27 1.87
CA ASN A 107 16.31 -20.91 1.90
C ASN A 107 15.41 -19.88 1.19
N VAL A 108 14.10 -20.10 1.19
CA VAL A 108 13.11 -19.15 0.66
C VAL A 108 12.64 -18.24 1.78
N ASP A 109 12.72 -16.92 1.55
CA ASP A 109 12.20 -15.94 2.49
C ASP A 109 10.68 -16.05 2.60
N CYS A 110 10.15 -16.18 3.82
CA CYS A 110 8.73 -16.23 4.15
C CYS A 110 8.21 -14.91 4.73
N SER A 111 8.97 -13.83 4.64
CA SER A 111 8.53 -12.52 5.13
C SER A 111 7.38 -11.98 4.29
N ALA A 112 6.44 -11.32 4.96
CA ALA A 112 5.32 -10.62 4.35
C ALA A 112 4.90 -9.45 5.25
N SER A 113 4.48 -8.35 4.66
CA SER A 113 3.99 -7.19 5.38
C SER A 113 2.72 -6.65 4.72
N PHE A 114 1.88 -6.04 5.53
CA PHE A 114 0.65 -5.42 5.06
C PHE A 114 0.56 -3.97 5.54
N ILE A 115 -0.06 -3.13 4.72
CA ILE A 115 -0.61 -1.85 5.18
C ILE A 115 -2.11 -1.98 5.07
N VAL A 116 -2.83 -1.68 6.12
CA VAL A 116 -4.30 -1.69 6.16
C VAL A 116 -4.81 -0.39 6.75
N GLY A 117 -5.84 0.14 6.16
CA GLY A 117 -6.49 1.34 6.67
C GLY A 117 -7.93 1.44 6.18
N GLY A 118 -8.61 2.42 6.69
CA GLY A 118 -10.00 2.67 6.40
C GLY A 118 -10.74 3.26 7.58
N GLN A 119 -12.03 2.98 7.65
CA GLN A 119 -12.89 3.49 8.72
C GLN A 119 -14.03 2.53 8.99
N ILE A 120 -14.36 2.36 10.26
CA ILE A 120 -15.58 1.70 10.76
C ILE A 120 -16.51 2.79 11.30
N ALA A 121 -17.81 2.66 11.09
CA ALA A 121 -18.79 3.62 11.59
C ALA A 121 -18.65 3.84 13.11
N GLY A 122 -18.60 5.11 13.54
CA GLY A 122 -18.38 5.48 14.93
C GLY A 122 -16.93 5.64 15.34
N GLU A 123 -15.96 5.28 14.49
CA GLU A 123 -14.53 5.55 14.69
C GLU A 123 -14.01 6.63 13.72
N ASN A 124 -12.82 7.14 14.01
CA ASN A 124 -12.04 7.90 13.03
C ASN A 124 -11.41 6.95 12.00
N GLN A 125 -11.03 7.50 10.83
CA GLN A 125 -10.17 6.78 9.91
C GLN A 125 -8.83 6.44 10.58
N ARG A 126 -8.29 5.25 10.31
CA ARG A 126 -7.03 4.78 10.88
C ARG A 126 -6.21 4.03 9.82
N LEU A 127 -4.90 4.05 9.99
CA LEU A 127 -3.95 3.40 9.09
C LEU A 127 -2.90 2.64 9.90
N PHE A 128 -2.68 1.37 9.57
CA PHE A 128 -1.74 0.48 10.26
C PHE A 128 -0.76 -0.17 9.30
N MET A 129 0.46 -0.41 9.77
CA MET A 129 1.42 -1.28 9.11
C MET A 129 1.62 -2.53 9.97
N VAL A 130 1.32 -3.69 9.39
CA VAL A 130 1.48 -5.01 10.01
C VAL A 130 2.79 -5.61 9.51
N TYR A 131 3.70 -5.89 10.45
CA TYR A 131 4.99 -6.49 10.19
C TYR A 131 4.90 -8.01 9.98
N SER A 132 5.99 -8.57 9.50
CA SER A 132 6.09 -10.00 9.22
C SER A 132 5.85 -10.90 10.44
N GLU A 133 6.10 -10.38 11.63
CA GLU A 133 5.89 -11.05 12.92
C GLU A 133 4.43 -10.98 13.38
N GLY A 134 3.58 -10.25 12.64
CA GLY A 134 2.17 -10.07 12.94
C GLY A 134 1.89 -9.01 14.02
N ASN A 135 2.91 -8.32 14.53
CA ASN A 135 2.73 -7.09 15.28
C ASN A 135 2.53 -5.91 14.32
N PHE A 136 2.04 -4.79 14.82
CA PHE A 136 1.72 -3.64 13.96
C PHE A 136 1.92 -2.33 14.68
N ILE A 137 2.03 -1.27 13.89
CA ILE A 137 2.09 0.13 14.32
C ILE A 137 0.99 0.93 13.62
N GLU A 138 0.58 2.01 14.25
CA GLU A 138 -0.42 2.94 13.73
C GLU A 138 0.23 4.23 13.22
N ALA A 139 -0.32 4.79 12.14
CA ALA A 139 0.08 6.09 11.63
C ALA A 139 -0.40 7.21 12.58
N THR A 140 0.38 8.26 12.66
CA THR A 140 0.10 9.44 13.46
C THR A 140 0.19 10.70 12.60
N ALA A 141 -0.21 11.85 13.12
CA ALA A 141 -0.04 13.14 12.45
C ALA A 141 1.43 13.42 12.08
N GLU A 142 2.39 12.95 12.90
CA GLU A 142 3.82 13.11 12.62
C GLU A 142 4.35 12.09 11.60
N THR A 143 3.67 10.95 11.43
CA THR A 143 4.00 9.89 10.48
C THR A 143 2.72 9.46 9.77
N PRO A 144 2.22 10.29 8.81
CA PRO A 144 0.90 10.10 8.23
C PRO A 144 0.90 9.09 7.07
N TYR A 145 1.95 8.30 6.88
CA TYR A 145 2.02 7.33 5.80
C TYR A 145 2.85 6.11 6.17
N PHE A 146 2.63 5.02 5.44
CA PHE A 146 3.48 3.84 5.46
C PHE A 146 3.85 3.40 4.05
N GLN A 147 5.03 2.82 3.94
CA GLN A 147 5.53 2.19 2.73
C GLN A 147 6.04 0.80 3.06
N ILE A 148 5.84 -0.15 2.15
CA ILE A 148 6.38 -1.51 2.24
C ILE A 148 6.98 -1.94 0.90
N GLY A 149 7.97 -2.84 0.95
CA GLY A 149 8.73 -3.27 -0.21
C GLY A 149 9.89 -2.33 -0.52
N GLU A 150 9.99 -1.79 -1.73
CA GLU A 150 11.08 -0.92 -2.16
C GLU A 150 10.81 0.54 -1.80
N VAL A 151 11.07 0.92 -0.56
CA VAL A 151 10.65 2.22 0.01
C VAL A 151 11.58 3.38 -0.31
N LYS A 152 12.88 3.12 -0.54
CA LYS A 152 13.92 4.16 -0.53
C LYS A 152 13.82 5.19 -1.64
N TYR A 153 13.29 4.83 -2.82
CA TYR A 153 13.22 5.75 -3.96
C TYR A 153 11.97 6.65 -3.95
N GLY A 154 10.88 6.18 -3.36
CA GLY A 154 9.65 6.97 -3.20
C GLY A 154 9.64 7.85 -1.96
N LYS A 155 10.30 7.41 -0.88
CA LYS A 155 10.29 8.09 0.42
C LYS A 155 10.70 9.58 0.36
N PRO A 156 11.78 9.99 -0.32
CA PRO A 156 12.18 11.40 -0.36
C PRO A 156 11.15 12.35 -0.98
N ILE A 157 10.23 11.83 -1.78
CA ILE A 157 9.14 12.61 -2.39
C ILE A 157 8.01 12.77 -1.39
N ILE A 158 7.61 11.65 -0.77
CA ILE A 158 6.51 11.63 0.20
C ILE A 158 6.84 12.51 1.41
N ASP A 159 8.03 12.39 1.97
CA ASP A 159 8.50 13.20 3.11
C ASP A 159 8.44 14.71 2.86
N ARG A 160 8.55 15.15 1.60
CA ARG A 160 8.53 16.57 1.24
C ARG A 160 7.13 17.13 1.02
N VAL A 161 6.17 16.27 0.67
CA VAL A 161 4.85 16.71 0.17
C VAL A 161 3.74 16.36 1.14
N ILE A 162 3.76 15.15 1.72
CA ILE A 162 2.65 14.66 2.54
C ILE A 162 2.70 15.27 3.95
N LYS A 163 1.61 15.92 4.30
CA LYS A 163 1.27 16.43 5.64
C LYS A 163 -0.21 16.17 5.88
N ASP A 164 -0.67 16.34 7.11
CA ASP A 164 -2.08 16.13 7.48
C ASP A 164 -3.03 16.97 6.64
N ASP A 165 -2.68 18.23 6.38
CA ASP A 165 -3.47 19.21 5.63
C ASP A 165 -3.32 19.09 4.10
N THR A 166 -2.56 18.12 3.59
CA THR A 166 -2.42 17.88 2.15
C THR A 166 -3.78 17.54 1.55
N CYS A 167 -4.16 18.18 0.44
CA CYS A 167 -5.41 17.82 -0.23
C CYS A 167 -5.32 16.47 -0.96
N MET A 168 -6.47 15.84 -1.21
CA MET A 168 -6.55 14.52 -1.82
C MET A 168 -5.83 14.46 -3.17
N ASP A 169 -6.01 15.45 -4.04
CA ASP A 169 -5.39 15.48 -5.36
C ASP A 169 -3.85 15.57 -5.29
N ASP A 170 -3.32 16.32 -4.33
CA ASP A 170 -1.88 16.43 -4.13
C ASP A 170 -1.31 15.16 -3.51
N ALA A 171 -2.04 14.50 -2.62
CA ALA A 171 -1.65 13.20 -2.09
C ALA A 171 -1.59 12.13 -3.19
N ILE A 172 -2.59 12.08 -4.07
CA ILE A 172 -2.60 11.18 -5.24
C ILE A 172 -1.40 11.45 -6.14
N LYS A 173 -1.15 12.71 -6.51
CA LYS A 173 0.00 13.09 -7.35
C LYS A 173 1.32 12.69 -6.69
N CYS A 174 1.49 12.98 -5.41
CA CYS A 174 2.69 12.62 -4.66
C CYS A 174 2.94 11.11 -4.66
N VAL A 175 1.92 10.33 -4.38
CA VAL A 175 1.96 8.87 -4.40
C VAL A 175 2.38 8.37 -5.79
N LEU A 176 1.76 8.85 -6.87
CA LEU A 176 2.07 8.41 -8.23
C LEU A 176 3.47 8.85 -8.69
N VAL A 177 3.94 10.04 -8.29
CA VAL A 177 5.33 10.48 -8.53
C VAL A 177 6.33 9.59 -7.78
N SER A 178 5.98 9.14 -6.57
CA SER A 178 6.81 8.20 -5.81
C SER A 178 6.96 6.85 -6.52
N PHE A 179 5.90 6.38 -7.19
CA PHE A 179 5.95 5.20 -8.06
C PHE A 179 6.82 5.42 -9.30
N ASP A 180 6.68 6.54 -9.99
CA ASP A 180 7.52 6.87 -11.15
C ASP A 180 9.01 6.84 -10.77
N SER A 181 9.36 7.48 -9.67
CA SER A 181 10.74 7.51 -9.17
C SER A 181 11.26 6.11 -8.79
N THR A 182 10.41 5.28 -8.18
CA THR A 182 10.76 3.92 -7.82
C THR A 182 10.97 3.05 -9.06
N MET A 183 10.07 3.11 -10.02
CA MET A 183 10.16 2.35 -11.28
C MET A 183 11.38 2.74 -12.13
N ARG A 184 11.82 3.99 -12.09
CA ARG A 184 13.06 4.44 -12.75
C ARG A 184 14.32 3.78 -12.17
N SER A 185 14.31 3.50 -10.88
CA SER A 185 15.47 3.03 -10.14
C SER A 185 15.46 1.54 -9.84
N ASN A 186 14.30 0.89 -9.97
CA ASN A 186 14.11 -0.52 -9.67
C ASN A 186 13.14 -1.19 -10.66
N LEU A 187 13.69 -1.98 -11.57
CA LEU A 187 12.95 -2.69 -12.61
C LEU A 187 11.97 -3.75 -12.08
N SER A 188 12.14 -4.17 -10.83
CA SER A 188 11.24 -5.15 -10.19
C SER A 188 9.90 -4.55 -9.78
N VAL A 189 9.80 -3.23 -9.72
CA VAL A 189 8.55 -2.49 -9.50
C VAL A 189 8.04 -1.99 -10.84
N GLY A 190 6.76 -2.14 -11.12
CA GLY A 190 6.25 -1.71 -12.43
C GLY A 190 4.74 -1.79 -12.57
N MET A 191 4.28 -1.26 -13.68
CA MET A 191 2.88 -1.26 -14.07
C MET A 191 2.30 -2.69 -14.18
N PRO A 192 0.98 -2.81 -14.01
CA PRO A 192 0.00 -1.79 -13.61
C PRO A 192 0.13 -1.34 -12.15
N ILE A 193 -0.27 -0.09 -11.85
CA ILE A 193 -0.42 0.44 -10.50
C ILE A 193 -1.91 0.48 -10.16
N ASP A 194 -2.29 -0.15 -9.06
CA ASP A 194 -3.63 -0.02 -8.47
C ASP A 194 -3.63 1.15 -7.47
N LEU A 195 -4.62 2.04 -7.57
CA LEU A 195 -4.89 3.16 -6.68
C LEU A 195 -6.29 3.01 -6.09
N ALA A 196 -6.43 3.29 -4.80
CA ALA A 196 -7.72 3.42 -4.13
C ALA A 196 -7.71 4.64 -3.22
N CYS A 197 -8.79 5.42 -3.24
CA CYS A 197 -8.97 6.60 -2.41
C CYS A 197 -10.21 6.44 -1.54
N TYR A 198 -10.04 6.75 -0.27
CA TYR A 198 -11.12 6.81 0.71
C TYR A 198 -11.26 8.24 1.21
N HIS A 199 -12.46 8.82 1.12
CA HIS A 199 -12.78 10.10 1.73
C HIS A 199 -13.28 9.91 3.16
N ARG A 200 -12.70 10.64 4.09
CA ARG A 200 -13.06 10.57 5.52
C ARG A 200 -14.56 10.69 5.73
N ASN A 201 -15.12 9.81 6.56
CA ASN A 201 -16.54 9.74 6.93
C ASN A 201 -17.51 9.37 5.79
N SER A 202 -17.02 9.03 4.59
CA SER A 202 -17.91 8.60 3.51
C SER A 202 -18.46 7.19 3.72
N LEU A 203 -17.76 6.32 4.44
CA LEU A 203 -18.03 4.89 4.60
C LEU A 203 -18.34 4.19 3.26
N GLN A 204 -17.70 4.69 2.21
CA GLN A 204 -17.74 4.16 0.85
C GLN A 204 -16.38 4.36 0.21
N LEU A 205 -15.94 3.40 -0.59
CA LEU A 205 -14.71 3.56 -1.36
C LEU A 205 -14.97 4.54 -2.52
N GLY A 206 -14.23 5.65 -2.54
CA GLY A 206 -14.48 6.75 -3.47
C GLY A 206 -14.05 6.41 -4.88
N HIS A 207 -12.75 6.32 -5.12
CA HIS A 207 -12.16 6.06 -6.43
C HIS A 207 -11.23 4.86 -6.39
N ILE A 208 -11.43 3.94 -7.34
CA ILE A 208 -10.47 2.87 -7.63
C ILE A 208 -10.03 3.07 -9.08
N HIS A 209 -8.72 3.16 -9.31
CA HIS A 209 -8.16 3.27 -10.64
C HIS A 209 -6.98 2.32 -10.81
N ARG A 210 -6.81 1.82 -12.04
CA ARG A 210 -5.67 0.98 -12.41
C ARG A 210 -4.94 1.64 -13.58
N PHE A 211 -3.77 2.17 -13.29
CA PHE A 211 -2.89 2.78 -14.28
C PHE A 211 -2.08 1.68 -14.98
N ASP A 212 -2.08 1.70 -16.29
CA ASP A 212 -1.20 0.91 -17.13
C ASP A 212 -0.16 1.77 -17.86
N ASP A 213 0.68 1.16 -18.66
CA ASP A 213 1.74 1.87 -19.40
C ASP A 213 1.19 2.87 -20.45
N GLN A 214 -0.07 2.73 -20.86
CA GLN A 214 -0.73 3.59 -21.84
C GLN A 214 -1.60 4.68 -21.20
N ASP A 215 -1.71 4.70 -19.87
CA ASP A 215 -2.54 5.68 -19.17
C ASP A 215 -2.08 7.12 -19.46
N PRO A 216 -2.97 7.97 -20.03
CA PRO A 216 -2.58 9.32 -20.47
C PRO A 216 -2.20 10.24 -19.30
N TYR A 217 -2.79 10.03 -18.13
CA TYR A 217 -2.47 10.82 -16.94
C TYR A 217 -1.06 10.50 -16.44
N MET A 218 -0.72 9.20 -16.33
CA MET A 218 0.61 8.75 -15.91
C MET A 218 1.70 9.22 -16.89
N GLN A 219 1.44 9.20 -18.20
CA GLN A 219 2.38 9.70 -19.19
C GLN A 219 2.66 11.20 -19.01
N ARG A 220 1.60 12.01 -18.85
CA ARG A 220 1.75 13.46 -18.59
C ARG A 220 2.44 13.73 -17.27
N LEU A 221 2.08 13.01 -16.21
CA LEU A 221 2.70 13.16 -14.88
C LEU A 221 4.21 12.92 -14.94
N ARG A 222 4.65 11.84 -15.59
CA ARG A 222 6.06 11.48 -15.77
C ARG A 222 6.85 12.57 -16.51
N LEU A 223 6.28 13.08 -17.62
CA LEU A 223 6.91 14.14 -18.41
C LEU A 223 7.03 15.42 -17.59
N SER A 224 5.92 15.88 -17.02
CA SER A 224 5.86 17.14 -16.24
C SER A 224 6.77 17.09 -15.01
N TRP A 225 6.80 15.94 -14.30
CA TRP A 225 7.70 15.75 -13.16
C TRP A 225 9.17 15.82 -13.58
N GLY A 226 9.56 15.10 -14.64
CA GLY A 226 10.93 15.10 -15.15
C GLY A 226 11.39 16.50 -15.62
N GLU A 227 10.53 17.29 -16.25
CA GLU A 227 10.80 18.66 -16.64
C GLU A 227 10.89 19.58 -15.40
N GLY A 228 9.98 19.42 -14.46
CA GLY A 228 9.96 20.19 -13.20
C GLY A 228 11.25 20.02 -12.40
N VAL A 229 11.71 18.78 -12.25
CA VAL A 229 12.97 18.48 -11.55
C VAL A 229 14.16 19.11 -12.26
N ARG A 230 14.27 19.00 -13.60
CA ARG A 230 15.37 19.64 -14.35
C ARG A 230 15.35 21.17 -14.23
N ARG A 231 14.16 21.77 -14.25
CA ARG A 231 13.99 23.22 -14.07
C ARG A 231 14.40 23.67 -12.67
N ALA A 232 13.96 22.95 -11.64
CA ALA A 232 14.36 23.23 -10.27
C ALA A 232 15.88 23.08 -10.06
N PHE A 233 16.48 22.03 -10.62
CA PHE A 233 17.93 21.80 -10.58
C PHE A 233 18.72 22.94 -11.23
N ALA A 234 18.27 23.45 -12.38
CA ALA A 234 18.94 24.55 -13.09
C ALA A 234 18.91 25.89 -12.32
N GLN A 235 18.01 26.02 -11.33
CA GLN A 235 17.90 27.20 -10.48
C GLN A 235 18.74 27.13 -9.20
N LEU A 236 19.39 25.98 -8.93
CA LEU A 236 20.25 25.85 -7.76
C LEU A 236 21.52 26.71 -7.94
N PRO A 237 22.08 27.29 -6.85
CA PRO A 237 23.32 28.04 -6.93
C PRO A 237 24.48 27.12 -7.38
N ASN A 238 25.36 27.68 -8.20
CA ASN A 238 26.58 27.00 -8.58
C ASN A 238 27.56 26.95 -7.40
N PHE A 239 28.39 25.91 -7.37
CA PHE A 239 29.49 25.85 -6.41
C PHE A 239 30.54 26.91 -6.80
N GLU A 240 30.98 27.69 -5.81
CA GLU A 240 32.07 28.65 -5.96
C GLU A 240 33.39 27.97 -5.57
N TRP A 241 34.37 27.94 -6.50
CA TRP A 241 35.69 27.33 -6.31
C TRP A 241 36.66 28.25 -5.58
#